data_e08525d4da54483448743819e518f70d
#
_entry.id   e08525d4da54483448743819e518f70d
#
_cell.length_a   1.000
_cell.length_b   1.000
_cell.length_c   1.000
_cell.angle_alpha   90.00
_cell.angle_beta   90.00
_cell.angle_gamma   90.00
#
_symmetry.space_group_name_H-M   'P 1'
#
loop_
_entity.id
_entity.type
_entity.pdbx_description
1 polymer ?
#
loop_
_entity_poly.entity_id
_entity_poly.type
_entity_poly.pdbx_seq_one_letter_code
_entity_poly.pdbx_strand_id
1 'polypeptide(L)'
;MMCMNGGSYISQDPIGLKGGNPTLYAYVYNSNIELDILGLIIVYRALNVKQEEQALNNTSIQPKNRSANYSIQEHIDDGNLETQYISTTKRQKNAERYASPNPKRGKNNSSTIIVIDTDKLDPKNIYDVSNGMNPETGTPLNNPARKWARKDAEVLIHGDIPNEAYKIHKKGGHH
;
A
#
# COMPACT_ATOMS: atom_id res chain seq x y z
N MET A 1 65.44 -7.61 0.43
CA MET A 1 64.32 -8.49 0.13
C MET A 1 63.15 -8.05 1.02
N MET A 2 62.27 -7.22 0.51
CA MET A 2 61.17 -6.59 1.26
C MET A 2 59.88 -7.36 1.03
N CYS A 3 59.29 -7.91 2.10
CA CYS A 3 57.95 -8.46 2.07
C CYS A 3 56.95 -7.34 2.36
N MET A 4 56.09 -7.03 1.42
CA MET A 4 54.96 -6.15 1.62
C MET A 4 53.82 -6.93 2.27
N ASN A 5 53.44 -6.54 3.50
CA ASN A 5 52.26 -6.98 4.16
C ASN A 5 51.04 -6.19 3.62
N GLY A 6 50.25 -6.84 2.81
CA GLY A 6 48.91 -6.36 2.44
C GLY A 6 47.93 -6.59 3.60
N GLY A 7 47.68 -5.56 4.37
CA GLY A 7 46.64 -5.58 5.39
C GLY A 7 45.26 -5.49 4.74
N SER A 8 44.53 -6.58 4.64
CA SER A 8 43.08 -6.53 4.35
C SER A 8 42.32 -6.18 5.63
N TYR A 9 41.73 -5.03 5.63
CA TYR A 9 40.77 -4.63 6.66
C TYR A 9 39.49 -5.49 6.49
N ILE A 10 39.30 -6.44 7.36
CA ILE A 10 38.04 -7.16 7.49
C ILE A 10 37.27 -6.47 8.61
N SER A 11 36.40 -5.54 8.26
CA SER A 11 35.41 -5.04 9.18
C SER A 11 34.34 -6.15 9.36
N GLN A 12 34.35 -6.84 10.47
CA GLN A 12 33.30 -7.77 10.83
C GLN A 12 32.03 -6.96 11.19
N ASP A 13 30.95 -7.28 10.50
CA ASP A 13 29.60 -6.80 10.86
C ASP A 13 29.27 -7.26 12.30
N PRO A 14 28.96 -6.33 13.24
CA PRO A 14 28.66 -6.68 14.63
C PRO A 14 27.38 -7.51 14.82
N ILE A 15 26.53 -7.64 13.81
CA ILE A 15 25.27 -8.38 13.89
C ILE A 15 25.42 -9.82 13.38
N GLY A 16 26.47 -10.13 12.65
CA GLY A 16 26.80 -11.48 12.17
C GLY A 16 25.64 -12.14 11.40
N LEU A 17 25.70 -13.46 11.30
CA LEU A 17 24.73 -14.30 10.55
C LEU A 17 23.32 -14.42 11.17
N LYS A 18 22.99 -13.66 12.22
CA LYS A 18 21.65 -13.72 12.86
C LYS A 18 20.55 -13.01 12.06
N GLY A 19 20.88 -12.25 11.02
CA GLY A 19 19.92 -11.56 10.16
C GLY A 19 19.28 -12.41 9.06
N GLY A 20 19.51 -13.71 9.02
CA GLY A 20 18.87 -14.61 8.04
C GLY A 20 19.31 -14.44 6.58
N ASN A 21 20.32 -13.61 6.32
CA ASN A 21 20.84 -13.40 4.97
C ASN A 21 22.27 -13.97 4.86
N PRO A 22 22.48 -15.07 4.11
CA PRO A 22 23.78 -15.76 4.05
C PRO A 22 24.83 -15.08 3.19
N THR A 23 24.56 -13.92 2.62
CA THR A 23 25.52 -13.20 1.76
C THR A 23 25.87 -11.84 2.32
N LEU A 24 27.17 -11.63 2.60
CA LEU A 24 27.77 -10.34 3.03
C LEU A 24 27.60 -9.19 2.02
N TYR A 25 27.02 -9.45 0.85
CA TYR A 25 26.82 -8.51 -0.25
C TYR A 25 25.39 -8.58 -0.80
N ALA A 26 24.39 -8.47 0.08
CA ALA A 26 23.02 -8.22 -0.41
C ALA A 26 22.93 -6.77 -0.91
N TYR A 27 23.50 -6.50 -2.06
CA TYR A 27 23.24 -5.26 -2.78
C TYR A 27 21.79 -5.26 -3.24
N VAL A 28 21.05 -4.28 -2.78
CA VAL A 28 19.70 -4.02 -3.23
C VAL A 28 19.75 -3.67 -4.72
N TYR A 29 19.27 -4.59 -5.55
CA TYR A 29 19.37 -4.51 -7.02
C TYR A 29 18.42 -3.50 -7.65
N ASN A 30 17.58 -2.84 -6.86
CA ASN A 30 16.66 -1.83 -7.38
C ASN A 30 16.30 -0.80 -6.31
N SER A 31 16.93 0.36 -6.35
CA SER A 31 16.66 1.50 -5.46
C SER A 31 15.29 2.15 -5.66
N ASN A 32 14.48 1.67 -6.61
CA ASN A 32 13.10 2.07 -6.83
C ASN A 32 12.06 1.11 -6.23
N ILE A 33 12.51 -0.02 -5.68
CA ILE A 33 11.73 -0.80 -4.75
C ILE A 33 12.21 -0.31 -3.39
N GLU A 34 11.47 0.54 -2.73
CA GLU A 34 11.73 0.85 -1.32
C GLU A 34 11.83 -0.48 -0.61
N LEU A 35 13.06 -0.86 -0.25
CA LEU A 35 13.32 -2.05 0.51
C LEU A 35 12.76 -1.75 1.89
N ASP A 36 11.62 -2.31 2.17
CA ASP A 36 11.02 -2.30 3.48
C ASP A 36 11.85 -3.14 4.46
N ILE A 37 12.92 -2.53 4.97
CA ILE A 37 13.82 -3.14 5.95
C ILE A 37 13.12 -3.34 7.31
N LEU A 38 11.96 -2.71 7.52
CA LEU A 38 11.21 -2.71 8.78
C LEU A 38 9.74 -3.12 8.65
N GLY A 39 9.28 -3.54 7.47
CA GLY A 39 7.86 -3.85 7.24
C GLY A 39 6.99 -2.61 6.94
N LEU A 40 7.59 -1.43 6.80
CA LEU A 40 6.93 -0.14 6.54
C LEU A 40 6.36 -0.10 5.14
N ILE A 41 5.09 -0.41 4.98
CA ILE A 41 4.40 -0.24 3.70
C ILE A 41 3.67 1.10 3.70
N ILE A 42 4.13 2.01 2.85
CA ILE A 42 3.40 3.24 2.55
C ILE A 42 2.44 2.96 1.39
N VAL A 43 1.17 3.28 1.59
CA VAL A 43 0.16 3.14 0.54
C VAL A 43 -0.58 4.46 0.30
N TYR A 44 -1.14 4.59 -0.89
CA TYR A 44 -1.78 5.82 -1.36
C TYR A 44 -3.25 5.54 -1.69
N ARG A 45 -4.10 6.55 -1.47
CA ARG A 45 -5.51 6.48 -1.86
C ARG A 45 -6.00 7.82 -2.41
N ALA A 46 -6.65 7.79 -3.57
CA ALA A 46 -7.51 8.86 -4.03
C ALA A 46 -8.86 8.77 -3.29
N LEU A 47 -9.28 9.86 -2.68
CA LEU A 47 -10.50 9.90 -1.86
C LEU A 47 -11.75 10.08 -2.72
N ASN A 48 -12.88 9.64 -2.23
CA ASN A 48 -14.18 10.12 -2.67
C ASN A 48 -14.56 11.39 -1.88
N VAL A 49 -15.62 12.08 -2.28
CA VAL A 49 -16.05 13.35 -1.66
C VAL A 49 -16.32 13.19 -0.15
N LYS A 50 -16.98 12.12 0.26
CA LYS A 50 -17.26 11.84 1.69
C LYS A 50 -15.95 11.60 2.48
N GLN A 51 -15.02 10.86 1.90
CA GLN A 51 -13.73 10.57 2.54
C GLN A 51 -12.82 11.80 2.55
N GLU A 52 -12.93 12.70 1.56
CA GLU A 52 -12.24 13.99 1.58
C GLU A 52 -12.74 14.85 2.74
N GLU A 53 -14.04 14.92 2.96
CA GLU A 53 -14.62 15.62 4.10
C GLU A 53 -14.11 15.04 5.43
N GLN A 54 -14.06 13.72 5.56
CA GLN A 54 -13.48 13.05 6.72
C GLN A 54 -12.01 13.43 6.93
N ALA A 55 -11.22 13.44 5.86
CA ALA A 55 -9.80 13.80 5.93
C ALA A 55 -9.58 15.26 6.31
N LEU A 56 -10.38 16.17 5.76
CA LEU A 56 -10.31 17.59 6.08
C LEU A 56 -10.71 17.91 7.52
N ASN A 57 -11.66 17.12 8.06
CA ASN A 57 -12.07 17.21 9.46
C ASN A 57 -11.16 16.41 10.41
N ASN A 58 -10.07 15.84 9.91
CA ASN A 58 -9.12 15.03 10.67
C ASN A 58 -9.79 13.88 11.44
N THR A 59 -10.76 13.22 10.81
CA THR A 59 -11.46 12.04 11.34
C THR A 59 -11.04 10.78 10.62
N SER A 60 -11.40 9.60 11.15
CA SER A 60 -11.11 8.32 10.50
C SER A 60 -11.75 8.23 9.11
N ILE A 61 -11.01 7.71 8.14
CA ILE A 61 -11.53 7.38 6.82
C ILE A 61 -12.29 6.07 6.90
N GLN A 62 -13.55 6.09 6.49
CA GLN A 62 -14.45 4.95 6.61
C GLN A 62 -14.60 4.20 5.29
N PRO A 63 -14.75 2.85 5.32
CA PRO A 63 -15.18 2.09 4.17
C PRO A 63 -16.62 2.47 3.79
N LYS A 64 -17.09 2.03 2.63
CA LYS A 64 -18.47 2.30 2.20
C LYS A 64 -19.50 1.67 3.14
N ASN A 65 -19.23 0.45 3.62
CA ASN A 65 -20.11 -0.25 4.56
C ASN A 65 -19.28 -1.10 5.54
N ARG A 66 -19.22 -0.67 6.79
CA ARG A 66 -18.48 -1.38 7.86
C ARG A 66 -19.06 -2.76 8.22
N SER A 67 -20.36 -2.92 8.03
CA SER A 67 -21.08 -4.15 8.41
C SER A 67 -21.18 -5.16 7.27
N ALA A 68 -20.59 -4.85 6.11
CA ALA A 68 -20.56 -5.76 4.99
C ALA A 68 -19.65 -6.96 5.29
N ASN A 69 -19.87 -8.06 4.56
CA ASN A 69 -19.10 -9.29 4.67
C ASN A 69 -18.82 -9.87 3.29
N TYR A 70 -18.21 -9.05 2.42
CA TYR A 70 -17.76 -9.48 1.11
C TYR A 70 -16.38 -10.12 1.20
N SER A 71 -16.12 -11.09 0.33
CA SER A 71 -14.78 -11.63 0.14
C SER A 71 -13.87 -10.61 -0.57
N ILE A 72 -12.56 -10.80 -0.44
CA ILE A 72 -11.55 -10.02 -1.17
C ILE A 72 -11.79 -10.10 -2.68
N GLN A 73 -12.14 -11.29 -3.18
CA GLN A 73 -12.43 -11.51 -4.60
C GLN A 73 -13.59 -10.64 -5.09
N GLU A 74 -14.73 -10.65 -4.38
CA GLU A 74 -15.92 -9.88 -4.73
C GLU A 74 -15.66 -8.38 -4.69
N HIS A 75 -14.90 -7.91 -3.68
CA HIS A 75 -14.54 -6.50 -3.57
C HIS A 75 -13.74 -5.99 -4.78
N ILE A 76 -12.80 -6.80 -5.28
CA ILE A 76 -11.94 -6.41 -6.40
C ILE A 76 -12.70 -6.58 -7.73
N ASP A 77 -13.55 -7.59 -7.87
CA ASP A 77 -14.31 -7.85 -9.10
C ASP A 77 -15.35 -6.77 -9.39
N ASP A 78 -15.96 -6.19 -8.36
CA ASP A 78 -16.92 -5.11 -8.51
C ASP A 78 -16.65 -3.93 -7.58
N GLY A 79 -15.94 -2.94 -8.08
CA GLY A 79 -15.61 -1.72 -7.35
C GLY A 79 -16.82 -0.85 -6.95
N ASN A 80 -18.05 -1.17 -7.43
CA ASN A 80 -19.26 -0.47 -7.04
C ASN A 80 -19.86 -1.00 -5.73
N LEU A 81 -19.51 -2.21 -5.32
CA LEU A 81 -20.00 -2.79 -4.07
C LEU A 81 -19.66 -1.91 -2.87
N GLU A 82 -20.60 -1.85 -1.95
CA GLU A 82 -20.42 -1.19 -0.66
C GLU A 82 -19.83 -2.19 0.34
N THR A 83 -18.52 -2.33 0.27
CA THR A 83 -17.80 -3.32 1.06
C THR A 83 -17.16 -2.72 2.32
N GLN A 84 -16.71 -3.59 3.20
CA GLN A 84 -15.96 -3.29 4.41
C GLN A 84 -14.49 -2.95 4.15
N TYR A 85 -14.02 -3.06 2.91
CA TYR A 85 -12.63 -2.78 2.53
C TYR A 85 -12.45 -1.38 1.96
N ILE A 86 -11.27 -0.85 2.16
CA ILE A 86 -10.77 0.39 1.55
C ILE A 86 -9.62 0.01 0.62
N SER A 87 -9.81 0.18 -0.70
CA SER A 87 -8.76 -0.03 -1.70
C SER A 87 -7.69 1.05 -1.61
N THR A 88 -6.45 0.64 -1.56
CA THR A 88 -5.26 1.49 -1.62
C THR A 88 -4.27 0.96 -2.65
N THR A 89 -3.22 1.69 -2.93
CA THR A 89 -2.17 1.27 -3.86
C THR A 89 -0.79 1.57 -3.32
N LYS A 90 0.17 0.69 -3.58
CA LYS A 90 1.60 0.94 -3.30
C LYS A 90 2.21 1.98 -4.25
N ARG A 91 1.53 2.35 -5.34
CA ARG A 91 2.05 3.24 -6.38
C ARG A 91 1.34 4.58 -6.37
N GLN A 92 2.03 5.64 -6.01
CA GLN A 92 1.50 7.00 -6.03
C GLN A 92 0.86 7.37 -7.37
N LYS A 93 1.49 7.03 -8.50
CA LYS A 93 0.97 7.27 -9.85
C LYS A 93 -0.42 6.65 -10.09
N ASN A 94 -0.71 5.51 -9.47
CA ASN A 94 -2.03 4.91 -9.56
C ASN A 94 -3.06 5.73 -8.79
N ALA A 95 -2.75 6.20 -7.58
CA ALA A 95 -3.62 7.10 -6.84
C ALA A 95 -3.87 8.41 -7.62
N GLU A 96 -2.84 9.01 -8.23
CA GLU A 96 -2.96 10.20 -9.08
C GLU A 96 -3.89 9.97 -10.27
N ARG A 97 -3.80 8.81 -10.92
CA ARG A 97 -4.70 8.43 -11.99
C ARG A 97 -6.16 8.32 -11.53
N TYR A 98 -6.39 7.83 -10.30
CA TYR A 98 -7.72 7.73 -9.71
C TYR A 98 -8.25 9.08 -9.22
N ALA A 99 -7.39 9.98 -8.79
CA ALA A 99 -7.72 11.34 -8.37
C ALA A 99 -7.95 12.29 -9.57
N SER A 100 -7.50 11.92 -10.77
CA SER A 100 -7.68 12.74 -11.96
C SER A 100 -9.15 12.79 -12.38
N PRO A 101 -9.66 13.95 -12.81
CA PRO A 101 -11.04 14.09 -13.30
C PRO A 101 -11.31 13.10 -14.43
N ASN A 102 -12.34 12.29 -14.27
CA ASN A 102 -12.77 11.37 -15.29
C ASN A 102 -14.30 11.34 -15.36
N PRO A 103 -14.91 11.83 -16.46
CA PRO A 103 -16.37 11.86 -16.60
C PRO A 103 -17.05 10.50 -16.43
N LYS A 104 -16.31 9.41 -16.72
CA LYS A 104 -16.83 8.03 -16.59
C LYS A 104 -16.91 7.52 -15.15
N ARG A 105 -16.26 8.18 -14.20
CA ARG A 105 -16.23 7.77 -12.78
C ARG A 105 -17.30 8.43 -11.91
N GLY A 106 -18.12 9.29 -12.48
CA GLY A 106 -19.17 10.02 -11.77
C GLY A 106 -18.64 11.16 -10.90
N LYS A 107 -19.60 11.87 -10.26
CA LYS A 107 -19.32 13.08 -9.46
C LYS A 107 -18.77 12.81 -8.05
N ASN A 108 -18.60 11.57 -7.64
CA ASN A 108 -18.24 11.21 -6.26
C ASN A 108 -16.73 11.09 -6.02
N ASN A 109 -15.90 11.41 -7.00
CA ASN A 109 -14.45 11.36 -6.86
C ASN A 109 -13.88 12.74 -6.52
N SER A 110 -13.09 12.79 -5.47
CA SER A 110 -12.25 13.93 -5.13
C SER A 110 -10.88 13.80 -5.83
N SER A 111 -10.22 14.94 -6.03
CA SER A 111 -8.83 14.97 -6.48
C SER A 111 -7.81 14.94 -5.33
N THR A 112 -8.28 14.79 -4.10
CA THR A 112 -7.44 14.68 -2.91
C THR A 112 -6.86 13.27 -2.78
N ILE A 113 -5.56 13.21 -2.47
CA ILE A 113 -4.83 11.98 -2.23
C ILE A 113 -4.31 12.00 -0.80
N ILE A 114 -4.47 10.88 -0.10
CA ILE A 114 -3.81 10.64 1.17
C ILE A 114 -2.69 9.62 1.01
N VAL A 115 -1.67 9.76 1.86
CA VAL A 115 -0.63 8.77 2.11
C VAL A 115 -0.91 8.12 3.45
N ILE A 116 -0.83 6.80 3.51
CA ILE A 116 -1.18 6.00 4.68
C ILE A 116 0.06 5.24 5.12
N ASP A 117 0.36 5.35 6.38
CA ASP A 117 1.40 4.63 7.10
C ASP A 117 0.77 3.37 7.71
N THR A 118 1.06 2.21 7.12
CA THR A 118 0.43 0.95 7.55
C THR A 118 0.91 0.44 8.89
N ASP A 119 2.04 0.91 9.41
CA ASP A 119 2.52 0.55 10.76
C ASP A 119 1.59 1.02 11.87
N LYS A 120 0.77 2.02 11.57
CA LYS A 120 -0.24 2.53 12.50
C LYS A 120 -1.59 1.83 12.42
N LEU A 121 -1.65 0.75 11.64
CA LEU A 121 -2.83 -0.09 11.48
C LEU A 121 -2.59 -1.46 12.11
N ASP A 122 -3.67 -2.15 12.48
CA ASP A 122 -3.56 -3.56 12.87
C ASP A 122 -3.17 -4.39 11.63
N PRO A 123 -2.04 -5.11 11.66
CA PRO A 123 -1.60 -5.94 10.52
C PRO A 123 -2.64 -6.95 10.04
N LYS A 124 -3.55 -7.38 10.93
CA LYS A 124 -4.66 -8.30 10.58
C LYS A 124 -5.68 -7.68 9.63
N ASN A 125 -5.72 -6.35 9.56
CA ASN A 125 -6.64 -5.61 8.71
C ASN A 125 -6.01 -5.21 7.36
N ILE A 126 -4.79 -5.65 7.07
CA ILE A 126 -4.06 -5.30 5.85
C ILE A 126 -3.93 -6.52 4.96
N TYR A 127 -4.46 -6.44 3.76
CA TYR A 127 -4.47 -7.51 2.77
C TYR A 127 -3.73 -7.08 1.51
N ASP A 128 -2.49 -7.54 1.36
CA ASP A 128 -1.67 -7.26 0.18
C ASP A 128 -2.05 -8.21 -0.96
N VAL A 129 -2.80 -7.71 -1.93
CA VAL A 129 -3.21 -8.44 -3.13
C VAL A 129 -2.43 -8.04 -4.38
N SER A 130 -1.40 -7.20 -4.22
CA SER A 130 -0.61 -6.63 -5.32
C SER A 130 0.10 -7.68 -6.20
N ASN A 131 0.33 -8.87 -5.66
CA ASN A 131 0.87 -10.02 -6.39
C ASN A 131 -0.22 -10.86 -7.09
N GLY A 132 -1.50 -10.54 -6.90
CA GLY A 132 -2.65 -11.26 -7.45
C GLY A 132 -3.00 -12.53 -6.69
N MET A 133 -2.56 -12.64 -5.44
CA MET A 133 -2.90 -13.72 -4.51
C MET A 133 -3.92 -13.23 -3.49
N ASN A 134 -4.80 -14.11 -3.06
CA ASN A 134 -5.64 -13.86 -1.89
C ASN A 134 -4.85 -14.22 -0.63
N PRO A 135 -4.53 -13.26 0.25
CA PRO A 135 -3.69 -13.54 1.43
C PRO A 135 -4.40 -14.37 2.50
N GLU A 136 -5.74 -14.45 2.51
CA GLU A 136 -6.50 -15.28 3.45
C GLU A 136 -6.40 -16.76 3.12
N THR A 137 -6.40 -17.11 1.81
CA THR A 137 -6.42 -18.49 1.35
C THR A 137 -5.08 -18.97 0.81
N GLY A 138 -4.15 -18.05 0.52
CA GLY A 138 -2.89 -18.34 -0.15
C GLY A 138 -3.04 -18.77 -1.61
N THR A 139 -4.23 -18.58 -2.22
CA THR A 139 -4.52 -19.00 -3.59
C THR A 139 -4.56 -17.79 -4.54
N PRO A 140 -4.30 -17.99 -5.85
CA PRO A 140 -4.46 -16.94 -6.83
C PRO A 140 -5.91 -16.42 -6.88
N LEU A 141 -6.07 -15.11 -6.98
CA LEU A 141 -7.36 -14.49 -7.31
C LEU A 141 -7.80 -14.95 -8.71
N ASN A 142 -9.10 -15.04 -8.95
CA ASN A 142 -9.64 -15.30 -10.28
C ASN A 142 -9.53 -14.04 -11.17
N ASN A 143 -9.57 -14.21 -12.47
CA ASN A 143 -9.73 -13.09 -13.39
C ASN A 143 -11.20 -12.60 -13.38
N PRO A 144 -11.45 -11.28 -13.47
CA PRO A 144 -10.49 -10.21 -13.77
C PRO A 144 -9.79 -9.62 -12.53
N ALA A 145 -10.24 -9.91 -11.29
CA ALA A 145 -9.67 -9.33 -10.06
C ALA A 145 -8.15 -9.45 -9.98
N ARG A 146 -7.60 -10.63 -10.28
CA ARG A 146 -6.15 -10.88 -10.30
C ARG A 146 -5.39 -9.88 -11.17
N LYS A 147 -5.92 -9.58 -12.35
CA LYS A 147 -5.32 -8.63 -13.29
C LYS A 147 -5.36 -7.21 -12.75
N TRP A 148 -6.47 -6.82 -12.12
CA TRP A 148 -6.65 -5.47 -11.58
C TRP A 148 -5.80 -5.26 -10.34
N ALA A 149 -5.81 -6.18 -9.39
CA ALA A 149 -5.00 -6.13 -8.19
C ALA A 149 -3.49 -5.94 -8.51
N ARG A 150 -2.97 -6.71 -9.49
CA ARG A 150 -1.58 -6.59 -9.95
C ARG A 150 -1.31 -5.27 -10.68
N LYS A 151 -2.22 -4.85 -11.54
CA LYS A 151 -2.09 -3.58 -12.30
C LYS A 151 -2.03 -2.39 -11.37
N ASP A 152 -2.88 -2.38 -10.35
CA ASP A 152 -3.00 -1.27 -9.41
C ASP A 152 -2.06 -1.40 -8.21
N ALA A 153 -1.31 -2.50 -8.09
CA ALA A 153 -0.48 -2.82 -6.93
C ALA A 153 -1.30 -2.64 -5.63
N GLU A 154 -2.46 -3.30 -5.62
CA GLU A 154 -3.51 -3.04 -4.65
C GLU A 154 -3.21 -3.64 -3.28
N VAL A 155 -3.52 -2.86 -2.26
CA VAL A 155 -3.57 -3.29 -0.86
C VAL A 155 -4.93 -2.90 -0.31
N LEU A 156 -5.61 -3.83 0.31
CA LEU A 156 -6.91 -3.60 0.94
C LEU A 156 -6.72 -3.38 2.44
N ILE A 157 -7.45 -2.41 2.97
CA ILE A 157 -7.54 -2.17 4.41
C ILE A 157 -8.95 -2.49 4.85
N HIS A 158 -9.11 -3.41 5.78
CA HIS A 158 -10.39 -3.77 6.37
C HIS A 158 -10.77 -2.79 7.47
N GLY A 159 -11.96 -2.21 7.38
CA GLY A 159 -12.45 -1.25 8.38
C GLY A 159 -11.89 0.16 8.18
N ASP A 160 -11.85 0.91 9.28
CA ASP A 160 -11.48 2.32 9.27
C ASP A 160 -9.97 2.53 9.23
N ILE A 161 -9.55 3.64 8.60
CA ILE A 161 -8.20 4.16 8.70
C ILE A 161 -8.22 5.31 9.71
N PRO A 162 -7.58 5.18 10.87
CA PRO A 162 -7.56 6.23 11.88
C PRO A 162 -6.78 7.46 11.40
N ASN A 163 -7.11 8.63 11.93
CA ASN A 163 -6.53 9.90 11.48
C ASN A 163 -5.01 10.00 11.70
N GLU A 164 -4.46 9.34 12.70
CA GLU A 164 -3.01 9.27 12.94
C GLU A 164 -2.25 8.42 11.92
N ALA A 165 -2.95 7.53 11.19
CA ALA A 165 -2.34 6.66 10.20
C ALA A 165 -2.23 7.28 8.80
N TYR A 166 -2.81 8.46 8.55
CA TYR A 166 -2.72 9.08 7.24
C TYR A 166 -2.35 10.56 7.29
N LYS A 167 -1.90 11.06 6.15
CA LYS A 167 -1.67 12.50 5.89
C LYS A 167 -2.19 12.85 4.50
N ILE A 168 -2.69 14.06 4.34
CA ILE A 168 -3.05 14.59 3.02
C ILE A 168 -1.75 14.85 2.26
N HIS A 169 -1.55 14.11 1.16
CA HIS A 169 -0.38 14.23 0.29
C HIS A 169 -0.59 15.28 -0.79
N LYS A 170 -1.78 15.28 -1.41
CA LYS A 170 -2.17 16.25 -2.44
C LYS A 170 -3.61 16.66 -2.19
N LYS A 171 -3.83 17.95 -1.99
CA LYS A 171 -5.18 18.53 -1.87
C LYS A 171 -5.74 18.80 -3.26
N GLY A 172 -6.97 18.40 -3.51
CA GLY A 172 -7.69 18.75 -4.72
C GLY A 172 -7.81 20.27 -4.84
N GLY A 173 -7.41 20.81 -5.99
CA GLY A 173 -7.79 22.18 -6.35
C GLY A 173 -9.24 22.19 -6.75
N HIS A 174 -10.08 22.95 -6.06
CA HIS A 174 -11.38 23.32 -6.60
C HIS A 174 -11.09 24.33 -7.72
N HIS A 175 -11.36 23.93 -8.96
CA HIS A 175 -11.47 24.82 -10.11
C HIS A 175 -12.92 25.17 -10.34
#